data_fde4106db9757d89026e1be31d78db98
#
_entry.id   fde4106db9757d89026e1be31d78db98
#
_cell.length_a   1.000
_cell.length_b   1.000
_cell.length_c   1.000
_cell.angle_alpha   90.00
_cell.angle_beta   90.00
_cell.angle_gamma   90.00
#
_symmetry.space_group_name_H-M   'P 1'
#
loop_
_entity.id
_entity.type
_entity.pdbx_description
1 polymer ?
#
loop_
_entity_poly.entity_id
_entity_poly.type
_entity_poly.pdbx_seq_one_letter_code
_entity_poly.pdbx_strand_id
1 'polypeptide(L)'
;MSKTDFDLFLEEQLRDPDFAERFKRAGEAWDVALQIAALREKAGLSQRDLARKLHTSQQQISRLESPSYEGHSLSMLRRVAKILGATVRVTLAPKGGAEPMILSESKIPYRTGKKS
;
A
#
# COMPACT_ATOMS: atom_id res chain seq x y z
N MET A 1 26.80 -1.10 -2.66
CA MET A 1 25.99 -2.30 -2.75
C MET A 1 25.89 -2.79 -4.18
N SER A 2 26.13 -4.05 -4.40
CA SER A 2 26.10 -4.54 -5.78
C SER A 2 24.68 -4.82 -6.22
N LYS A 3 24.47 -4.63 -7.51
CA LYS A 3 23.18 -4.95 -8.10
C LYS A 3 23.09 -6.43 -8.39
N THR A 4 21.92 -7.00 -8.21
CA THR A 4 21.68 -8.38 -8.56
C THR A 4 21.42 -8.50 -10.05
N ASP A 5 21.45 -9.74 -10.56
CA ASP A 5 21.08 -9.96 -11.96
C ASP A 5 19.65 -9.51 -12.22
N PHE A 6 18.77 -9.67 -11.25
CA PHE A 6 17.40 -9.21 -11.39
C PHE A 6 17.34 -7.69 -11.51
N ASP A 7 18.16 -6.98 -10.72
CA ASP A 7 18.19 -5.52 -10.79
C ASP A 7 18.61 -5.03 -12.17
N LEU A 8 19.62 -5.69 -12.74
CA LEU A 8 20.10 -5.30 -14.07
C LEU A 8 19.05 -5.59 -15.14
N PHE A 9 18.39 -6.73 -15.03
CA PHE A 9 17.32 -7.08 -15.94
C PHE A 9 16.20 -6.05 -15.87
N LEU A 10 15.82 -5.69 -14.67
CA LEU A 10 14.74 -4.74 -14.45
C LEU A 10 15.08 -3.37 -15.02
N GLU A 11 16.32 -2.92 -14.81
CA GLU A 11 16.76 -1.64 -15.36
C GLU A 11 16.60 -1.59 -16.85
N GLU A 12 16.93 -2.68 -17.52
CA GLU A 12 16.81 -2.75 -18.96
C GLU A 12 15.36 -2.70 -19.40
N GLN A 13 14.50 -3.42 -18.70
CA GLN A 13 13.07 -3.43 -19.02
C GLN A 13 12.44 -2.05 -18.80
N LEU A 14 12.91 -1.31 -17.81
CA LEU A 14 12.34 0.00 -17.50
C LEU A 14 12.67 1.06 -18.54
N ARG A 15 13.53 0.75 -19.51
CA ARG A 15 13.81 1.67 -20.61
C ARG A 15 12.63 1.78 -21.57
N ASP A 16 11.75 0.77 -21.58
CA ASP A 16 10.54 0.81 -22.38
C ASP A 16 9.48 1.62 -21.62
N PRO A 17 8.98 2.75 -22.19
CA PRO A 17 8.03 3.59 -21.47
C PRO A 17 6.74 2.88 -21.09
N ASP A 18 6.24 1.98 -21.94
CA ASP A 18 5.03 1.25 -21.61
C ASP A 18 5.24 0.31 -20.45
N PHE A 19 6.39 -0.38 -20.44
CA PHE A 19 6.70 -1.27 -19.35
C PHE A 19 6.91 -0.48 -18.06
N ALA A 20 7.60 0.66 -18.14
CA ALA A 20 7.86 1.49 -16.97
C ALA A 20 6.57 1.97 -16.34
N GLU A 21 5.59 2.36 -17.15
CA GLU A 21 4.31 2.83 -16.62
C GLU A 21 3.55 1.71 -15.94
N ARG A 22 3.53 0.52 -16.56
CA ARG A 22 2.89 -0.63 -15.95
C ARG A 22 3.58 -1.08 -14.68
N PHE A 23 4.92 -1.02 -14.69
CA PHE A 23 5.69 -1.42 -13.52
C PHE A 23 5.46 -0.46 -12.36
N LYS A 24 5.38 0.83 -12.66
CA LYS A 24 5.12 1.82 -11.63
C LYS A 24 3.77 1.58 -10.97
N ARG A 25 2.75 1.28 -11.78
CA ARG A 25 1.42 1.02 -11.25
C ARG A 25 1.40 -0.25 -10.41
N ALA A 26 2.07 -1.29 -10.90
CA ALA A 26 2.18 -2.53 -10.16
C ALA A 26 2.96 -2.34 -8.88
N GLY A 27 3.96 -1.44 -8.90
CA GLY A 27 4.77 -1.16 -7.73
C GLY A 27 3.98 -0.52 -6.61
N GLU A 28 2.99 0.30 -6.96
CA GLU A 28 2.14 0.90 -5.94
C GLU A 28 1.32 -0.16 -5.21
N ALA A 29 0.74 -1.08 -5.96
CA ALA A 29 -0.01 -2.17 -5.35
C ALA A 29 0.89 -3.10 -4.55
N TRP A 30 2.09 -3.34 -5.06
CA TRP A 30 3.08 -4.18 -4.39
C TRP A 30 3.44 -3.57 -3.04
N ASP A 31 3.64 -2.26 -3.01
CA ASP A 31 4.00 -1.56 -1.80
C ASP A 31 2.95 -1.74 -0.72
N VAL A 32 1.68 -1.55 -1.07
CA VAL A 32 0.59 -1.70 -0.11
C VAL A 32 0.51 -3.14 0.37
N ALA A 33 0.59 -4.09 -0.55
CA ALA A 33 0.51 -5.51 -0.20
C ALA A 33 1.60 -5.91 0.78
N LEU A 34 2.84 -5.46 0.52
CA LEU A 34 3.95 -5.78 1.40
C LEU A 34 3.79 -5.15 2.77
N GLN A 35 3.29 -3.93 2.83
CA GLN A 35 3.08 -3.26 4.10
C GLN A 35 2.04 -4.00 4.94
N ILE A 36 0.95 -4.44 4.32
CA ILE A 36 -0.06 -5.17 5.05
C ILE A 36 0.52 -6.47 5.60
N ALA A 37 1.23 -7.23 4.76
CA ALA A 37 1.81 -8.49 5.18
C ALA A 37 2.84 -8.29 6.29
N ALA A 38 3.68 -7.28 6.16
CA ALA A 38 4.72 -7.01 7.16
C ALA A 38 4.11 -6.61 8.50
N LEU A 39 3.10 -5.75 8.48
CA LEU A 39 2.45 -5.33 9.70
C LEU A 39 1.71 -6.49 10.36
N ARG A 40 1.09 -7.34 9.54
CA ARG A 40 0.40 -8.52 10.05
C ARG A 40 1.37 -9.45 10.75
N GLU A 41 2.49 -9.73 10.12
CA GLU A 41 3.49 -10.62 10.70
C GLU A 41 4.10 -10.03 11.95
N LYS A 42 4.34 -8.73 11.93
CA LYS A 42 4.87 -8.07 13.11
C LYS A 42 3.91 -8.15 14.28
N ALA A 43 2.61 -8.14 14.00
CA ALA A 43 1.59 -8.28 15.02
C ALA A 43 1.40 -9.73 15.48
N GLY A 44 2.11 -10.67 14.86
CA GLY A 44 2.01 -12.07 15.23
C GLY A 44 0.75 -12.74 14.76
N LEU A 45 0.13 -12.22 13.72
CA LEU A 45 -1.14 -12.75 13.23
C LEU A 45 -0.95 -13.52 11.94
N SER A 46 -1.69 -14.61 11.79
CA SER A 46 -1.78 -15.30 10.50
C SER A 46 -2.79 -14.57 9.63
N GLN A 47 -2.81 -14.92 8.34
CA GLN A 47 -3.84 -14.38 7.45
C GLN A 47 -5.24 -14.73 7.96
N ARG A 48 -5.38 -15.92 8.50
CA ARG A 48 -6.67 -16.36 9.04
C ARG A 48 -7.06 -15.55 10.27
N ASP A 49 -6.07 -15.25 11.12
CA ASP A 49 -6.32 -14.43 12.30
C ASP A 49 -6.80 -13.03 11.92
N LEU A 50 -6.12 -12.42 10.95
CA LEU A 50 -6.50 -11.10 10.50
C LEU A 50 -7.89 -11.13 9.86
N ALA A 51 -8.17 -12.16 9.08
CA ALA A 51 -9.48 -12.31 8.47
C ALA A 51 -10.58 -12.35 9.51
N ARG A 52 -10.34 -13.09 10.59
CA ARG A 52 -11.32 -13.17 11.67
C ARG A 52 -11.56 -11.81 12.30
N LYS A 53 -10.50 -11.08 12.57
CA LYS A 53 -10.62 -9.77 13.20
C LYS A 53 -11.29 -8.75 12.31
N LEU A 54 -11.15 -8.91 10.99
CA LEU A 54 -11.78 -8.01 10.04
C LEU A 54 -13.15 -8.47 9.58
N HIS A 55 -13.59 -9.64 10.07
CA HIS A 55 -14.86 -10.25 9.68
C HIS A 55 -14.91 -10.48 8.17
N THR A 56 -13.84 -11.04 7.64
CA THR A 56 -13.77 -11.34 6.21
C THR A 56 -13.11 -12.72 6.05
N SER A 57 -12.86 -13.12 4.82
CA SER A 57 -12.27 -14.43 4.53
C SER A 57 -10.76 -14.35 4.43
N GLN A 58 -10.10 -15.49 4.70
CA GLN A 58 -8.66 -15.57 4.49
C GLN A 58 -8.32 -15.28 3.03
N GLN A 59 -9.20 -15.68 2.13
CA GLN A 59 -9.00 -15.45 0.71
C GLN A 59 -8.91 -13.96 0.41
N GLN A 60 -9.74 -13.15 1.09
CA GLN A 60 -9.69 -11.71 0.93
C GLN A 60 -8.39 -11.14 1.45
N ILE A 61 -7.91 -11.63 2.59
CA ILE A 61 -6.64 -11.17 3.13
C ILE A 61 -5.50 -11.54 2.17
N SER A 62 -5.55 -12.75 1.65
CA SER A 62 -4.55 -13.19 0.69
C SER A 62 -4.53 -12.27 -0.54
N ARG A 63 -5.69 -11.82 -0.98
CA ARG A 63 -5.80 -10.88 -2.08
C ARG A 63 -5.16 -9.54 -1.74
N LEU A 64 -5.47 -9.03 -0.54
CA LEU A 64 -4.92 -7.75 -0.10
C LEU A 64 -3.41 -7.77 -0.04
N GLU A 65 -2.82 -8.93 0.22
CA GLU A 65 -1.38 -9.09 0.31
C GLU A 65 -0.75 -9.53 -1.00
N SER A 66 -1.54 -9.59 -2.06
CA SER A 66 -1.04 -10.00 -3.37
C SER A 66 -0.50 -8.79 -4.12
N PRO A 67 0.70 -8.89 -4.67
CA PRO A 67 1.30 -7.76 -5.38
C PRO A 67 0.54 -7.34 -6.63
N SER A 68 -0.30 -8.20 -7.17
CA SER A 68 -1.06 -7.85 -8.37
C SER A 68 -2.43 -7.26 -8.07
N TYR A 69 -2.82 -7.20 -6.80
CA TYR A 69 -4.15 -6.71 -6.45
C TYR A 69 -4.14 -5.19 -6.34
N GLU A 70 -5.05 -4.54 -7.04
CA GLU A 70 -5.11 -3.07 -7.04
C GLU A 70 -6.42 -2.55 -6.45
N GLY A 71 -7.16 -3.39 -5.74
CA GLY A 71 -8.45 -3.04 -5.20
C GLY A 71 -8.45 -2.53 -3.77
N HIS A 72 -7.30 -2.03 -3.29
CA HIS A 72 -7.23 -1.53 -1.92
C HIS A 72 -7.97 -0.20 -1.81
N SER A 73 -9.04 -0.16 -1.03
CA SER A 73 -9.73 1.09 -0.77
C SER A 73 -9.19 1.70 0.52
N LEU A 74 -9.32 3.01 0.66
CA LEU A 74 -8.92 3.67 1.88
C LEU A 74 -9.69 3.13 3.08
N SER A 75 -10.98 2.84 2.87
CA SER A 75 -11.80 2.29 3.92
C SER A 75 -11.26 0.96 4.43
N MET A 76 -10.88 0.08 3.51
CA MET A 76 -10.31 -1.21 3.89
C MET A 76 -8.96 -1.03 4.57
N LEU A 77 -8.14 -0.13 4.05
CA LEU A 77 -6.82 0.11 4.64
C LEU A 77 -6.93 0.65 6.05
N ARG A 78 -7.92 1.52 6.30
CA ARG A 78 -8.13 2.03 7.65
C ARG A 78 -8.53 0.93 8.61
N ARG A 79 -9.38 0.02 8.17
CA ARG A 79 -9.79 -1.10 9.02
C ARG A 79 -8.62 -2.01 9.35
N VAL A 80 -7.81 -2.32 8.34
CA VAL A 80 -6.62 -3.15 8.54
C VAL A 80 -5.66 -2.46 9.50
N ALA A 81 -5.39 -1.19 9.25
CA ALA A 81 -4.44 -0.44 10.06
C ALA A 81 -4.87 -0.39 11.52
N LYS A 82 -6.16 -0.19 11.76
CA LYS A 82 -6.67 -0.12 13.12
C LYS A 82 -6.39 -1.42 13.89
N ILE A 83 -6.58 -2.54 13.24
CA ILE A 83 -6.34 -3.82 13.88
C ILE A 83 -4.86 -4.07 14.11
N LEU A 84 -4.02 -3.60 13.17
CA LEU A 84 -2.59 -3.85 13.25
C LEU A 84 -1.82 -2.76 13.98
N GLY A 85 -2.52 -1.79 14.56
CA GLY A 85 -1.85 -0.73 15.31
C GLY A 85 -1.09 0.24 14.43
N ALA A 86 -1.59 0.47 13.24
CA ALA A 86 -0.93 1.32 12.26
C ALA A 86 -1.81 2.49 11.88
N THR A 87 -1.24 3.43 11.16
CA THR A 87 -1.92 4.61 10.66
C THR A 87 -1.81 4.65 9.14
N VAL A 88 -2.89 5.04 8.49
CA VAL A 88 -2.87 5.16 7.03
C VAL A 88 -2.39 6.56 6.65
N ARG A 89 -1.46 6.60 5.71
CA ARG A 89 -0.97 7.85 5.15
C ARG A 89 -1.09 7.78 3.64
N VAL A 90 -1.52 8.88 3.04
CA VAL A 90 -1.63 8.97 1.61
C VAL A 90 -0.82 10.17 1.14
N THR A 91 0.02 9.96 0.15
CA THR A 91 0.86 11.00 -0.39
C THR A 91 0.49 11.25 -1.85
N LEU A 92 0.16 12.48 -2.14
CA LEU A 92 -0.07 12.90 -3.51
C LEU A 92 1.02 13.89 -3.87
N ALA A 93 1.81 13.55 -4.87
CA ALA A 93 2.96 14.35 -5.26
C ALA A 93 2.74 14.96 -6.63
N PRO A 94 2.91 16.27 -6.79
CA PRO A 94 2.80 16.88 -8.10
C PRO A 94 3.92 16.37 -9.01
N LYS A 95 3.62 16.24 -10.28
CA LYS A 95 4.67 15.94 -11.24
C LYS A 95 5.62 17.13 -11.33
N GLY A 96 6.87 16.84 -11.63
CA GLY A 96 7.83 17.90 -11.85
C GLY A 96 8.66 18.29 -10.65
N GLY A 97 8.61 17.52 -9.59
CA GLY A 97 9.55 17.69 -8.49
C GLY A 97 9.13 18.61 -7.37
N ALA A 98 7.89 19.08 -7.39
CA ALA A 98 7.42 19.86 -6.25
C ALA A 98 7.26 18.95 -5.04
N GLU A 99 7.20 19.54 -3.86
CA GLU A 99 7.06 18.77 -2.64
C GLU A 99 5.76 18.02 -2.59
N PRO A 100 5.78 16.79 -2.13
CA PRO A 100 4.53 16.02 -2.04
C PRO A 100 3.64 16.55 -0.93
N MET A 101 2.34 16.44 -1.17
CA MET A 101 1.36 16.75 -0.16
C MET A 101 1.05 15.46 0.59
N ILE A 102 1.23 15.45 1.88
CA ILE A 102 1.02 14.27 2.69
C ILE A 102 -0.24 14.42 3.51
N LEU A 103 -1.16 13.47 3.33
CA LEU A 103 -2.40 13.46 4.07
C LEU A 103 -2.44 12.24 4.98
N SER A 104 -2.90 12.47 6.19
CA SER A 104 -3.06 11.40 7.16
C SER A 104 -4.41 11.61 7.82
N GLU A 105 -5.09 10.51 8.13
CA GLU A 105 -6.38 10.61 8.78
C GLU A 105 -6.33 11.44 10.03
N SER A 106 -5.31 11.25 10.82
CA SER A 106 -5.20 11.94 12.09
C SER A 106 -4.85 13.41 11.93
N LYS A 107 -4.52 13.85 10.72
CA LYS A 107 -4.12 15.22 10.49
C LYS A 107 -5.00 15.98 9.53
N ILE A 108 -6.09 15.42 9.13
CA ILE A 108 -7.01 16.12 8.25
C ILE A 108 -7.83 17.08 9.10
N PRO A 109 -7.60 18.37 8.95
CA PRO A 109 -8.18 19.31 9.90
C PRO A 109 -9.65 19.57 9.67
N TYR A 110 -10.13 19.45 8.46
CA TYR A 110 -11.45 19.85 8.20
C TYR A 110 -12.49 18.95 8.71
N ARG A 111 -12.14 17.97 9.26
CA ARG A 111 -13.10 17.17 9.72
C ARG A 111 -13.96 17.84 10.42
N THR A 112 -13.67 18.69 10.45
CA THR A 112 -14.47 19.46 11.00
C THR A 112 -15.40 19.93 10.26
N GLY A 113 -15.59 19.65 9.81
CA GLY A 113 -16.40 20.07 9.16
C GLY A 113 -16.78 20.99 9.04
N LYS A 114 -16.54 21.17 9.45
CA LYS A 114 -16.72 21.73 9.38
C LYS A 114 -16.84 22.25 8.88
N LYS A 115 -16.94 22.41 8.87
CA LYS A 115 -16.89 22.88 8.39
C LYS A 115 -17.00 23.10 7.89
N SER A 116 -17.20 23.11 7.91
CA SER A 116 -17.22 23.26 7.33
C SER A 116 -17.10 23.38 7.11
#